data_56fdfc2effa2eb586521cd92612f51ca
#
_entry.id   56fdfc2effa2eb586521cd92612f51ca
#
_cell.length_a   1.000
_cell.length_b   1.000
_cell.length_c   1.000
_cell.angle_alpha   90.00
_cell.angle_beta   90.00
_cell.angle_gamma   90.00
#
_symmetry.space_group_name_H-M   'P 1'
#
loop_
_entity.id
_entity.type
_entity.pdbx_description
1 polymer ?
#
loop_
_entity_poly.entity_id
_entity_poly.type
_entity_poly.pdbx_seq_one_letter_code
_entity_poly.pdbx_strand_id
1 'polypeptide(L)'
;MGVNPLMFLAIMSVDSAWGVFTHISEDSLKTGRMGFLQHLIITPSHHRVHHAKNPLYVDTNFCSFMPIWDWLFGTLQPYKEEVKIEYGITRELDVTNFSDLYFGEIFLLYNDVKNADGLKNKLRYIFMPPGWTPVSVADTASVLRQEFLEKNPELGTTSRTKVLTAIKSGFKIEPLQPNGASIYDSYAGGMK
;
A
#
# COMPACT_ATOMS: atom_id res chain seq x y z
N MET A 1 -22.23 20.79 18.27
CA MET A 1 -21.03 21.49 17.75
C MET A 1 -21.02 21.29 16.25
N GLY A 2 -21.06 22.35 15.44
CA GLY A 2 -21.04 22.29 13.98
C GLY A 2 -19.71 22.80 13.45
N VAL A 3 -19.17 22.16 12.40
CA VAL A 3 -17.99 22.65 11.68
C VAL A 3 -18.44 23.80 10.79
N ASN A 4 -17.65 24.89 10.71
CA ASN A 4 -17.93 25.98 9.79
C ASN A 4 -17.92 25.47 8.34
N PRO A 5 -19.00 25.66 7.55
CA PRO A 5 -19.09 25.14 6.18
C PRO A 5 -17.95 25.60 5.26
N LEU A 6 -17.47 26.84 5.41
CA LEU A 6 -16.34 27.34 4.60
C LEU A 6 -15.02 26.63 4.96
N MET A 7 -14.79 26.35 6.25
CA MET A 7 -13.63 25.59 6.68
C MET A 7 -13.70 24.14 6.15
N PHE A 8 -14.88 23.52 6.21
CA PHE A 8 -15.09 22.19 5.63
C PHE A 8 -14.79 22.18 4.13
N LEU A 9 -15.34 23.13 3.36
CA LEU A 9 -15.09 23.26 1.92
C LEU A 9 -13.60 23.50 1.61
N ALA A 10 -12.91 24.31 2.41
CA ALA A 10 -11.48 24.57 2.22
C ALA A 10 -10.65 23.29 2.44
N ILE A 11 -10.93 22.54 3.51
CA ILE A 11 -10.24 21.27 3.80
C ILE A 11 -10.50 20.26 2.67
N MET A 12 -11.76 20.09 2.26
CA MET A 12 -12.13 19.18 1.17
C MET A 12 -11.46 19.57 -0.16
N SER A 13 -11.32 20.86 -0.44
CA SER A 13 -10.63 21.33 -1.64
C SER A 13 -9.14 21.01 -1.63
N VAL A 14 -8.47 21.17 -0.50
CA VAL A 14 -7.04 20.81 -0.34
C VAL A 14 -6.86 19.29 -0.46
N ASP A 15 -7.69 18.51 0.20
CA ASP A 15 -7.65 17.04 0.12
C ASP A 15 -7.88 16.53 -1.30
N SER A 16 -8.89 17.09 -1.99
CA SER A 16 -9.17 16.77 -3.39
C SER A 16 -8.02 17.14 -4.33
N ALA A 17 -7.43 18.33 -4.14
CA ALA A 17 -6.27 18.75 -4.93
C ALA A 17 -5.05 17.83 -4.70
N TRP A 18 -4.85 17.41 -3.45
CA TRP A 18 -3.82 16.42 -3.10
C TRP A 18 -4.10 15.07 -3.76
N GLY A 19 -5.33 14.57 -3.69
CA GLY A 19 -5.75 13.34 -4.35
C GLY A 19 -5.47 13.36 -5.86
N VAL A 20 -5.79 14.46 -6.55
CA VAL A 20 -5.46 14.63 -7.98
C VAL A 20 -3.95 14.64 -8.19
N PHE A 21 -3.18 15.33 -7.35
CA PHE A 21 -1.72 15.37 -7.45
C PHE A 21 -1.08 13.99 -7.28
N THR A 22 -1.58 13.15 -6.36
CA THR A 22 -1.03 11.81 -6.14
C THR A 22 -1.23 10.87 -7.33
N HIS A 23 -2.17 11.16 -8.23
CA HIS A 23 -2.40 10.41 -9.48
C HIS A 23 -1.54 10.89 -10.65
N ILE A 24 -0.60 11.82 -10.44
CA ILE A 24 0.30 12.27 -11.51
C ILE A 24 1.13 11.11 -12.08
N SER A 25 1.28 11.08 -13.41
CA SER A 25 2.00 9.99 -14.08
C SER A 25 3.48 9.97 -13.72
N GLU A 26 4.11 8.80 -13.87
CA GLU A 26 5.55 8.63 -13.65
C GLU A 26 6.37 9.42 -14.68
N ASP A 27 5.87 9.62 -15.89
CA ASP A 27 6.52 10.44 -16.90
C ASP A 27 6.65 11.90 -16.47
N SER A 28 5.65 12.41 -15.72
CA SER A 28 5.64 13.78 -15.21
C SER A 28 6.43 13.93 -13.90
N LEU A 29 6.34 12.97 -13.01
CA LEU A 29 7.04 12.96 -11.72
C LEU A 29 7.62 11.58 -11.43
N LYS A 30 8.92 11.41 -11.72
CA LYS A 30 9.63 10.16 -11.44
C LYS A 30 9.66 9.83 -9.96
N THR A 31 9.67 8.55 -9.67
CA THR A 31 9.85 8.01 -8.31
C THR A 31 11.10 8.58 -7.64
N GLY A 32 11.03 8.83 -6.35
CA GLY A 32 12.16 9.35 -5.56
C GLY A 32 12.38 10.87 -5.64
N ARG A 33 11.75 11.59 -6.58
CA ARG A 33 11.96 13.04 -6.73
C ARG A 33 11.51 13.90 -5.55
N MET A 34 10.66 13.38 -4.68
CA MET A 34 10.21 14.10 -3.49
C MET A 34 11.13 13.93 -2.27
N GLY A 35 12.23 13.18 -2.40
CA GLY A 35 13.28 13.06 -1.38
C GLY A 35 12.71 12.80 0.02
N PHE A 36 13.11 13.61 1.01
CA PHE A 36 12.70 13.46 2.41
C PHE A 36 11.17 13.54 2.61
N LEU A 37 10.43 14.26 1.78
CA LEU A 37 8.97 14.38 1.91
C LEU A 37 8.26 13.03 1.81
N GLN A 38 8.83 12.04 1.14
CA GLN A 38 8.26 10.69 1.06
C GLN A 38 8.10 10.00 2.43
N HIS A 39 8.83 10.46 3.44
CA HIS A 39 8.72 9.93 4.81
C HIS A 39 7.60 10.60 5.62
N LEU A 40 7.19 11.80 5.21
CA LEU A 40 6.22 12.62 5.94
C LEU A 40 4.83 12.56 5.32
N ILE A 41 4.75 12.42 4.01
CA ILE A 41 3.50 12.47 3.26
C ILE A 41 3.43 11.35 2.21
N ILE A 42 2.21 10.94 1.90
CA ILE A 42 1.94 10.04 0.78
C ILE A 42 2.26 10.77 -0.53
N THR A 43 3.16 10.21 -1.30
CA THR A 43 3.60 10.78 -2.58
C THR A 43 2.94 10.03 -3.74
N PRO A 44 3.02 10.55 -4.98
CA PRO A 44 2.57 9.82 -6.16
C PRO A 44 3.16 8.40 -6.27
N SER A 45 4.41 8.19 -5.83
CA SER A 45 5.02 6.85 -5.80
C SER A 45 4.31 5.90 -4.86
N HIS A 46 3.97 6.34 -3.65
CA HIS A 46 3.21 5.52 -2.69
C HIS A 46 1.81 5.21 -3.22
N HIS A 47 1.17 6.19 -3.85
CA HIS A 47 -0.18 6.05 -4.37
C HIS A 47 -0.24 5.13 -5.60
N ARG A 48 0.78 5.16 -6.47
CA ARG A 48 0.91 4.18 -7.56
C ARG A 48 1.05 2.75 -7.03
N VAL A 49 1.83 2.55 -5.97
CA VAL A 49 1.95 1.25 -5.28
C VAL A 49 0.60 0.82 -4.70
N HIS A 50 -0.17 1.75 -4.12
CA HIS A 50 -1.53 1.46 -3.62
C HIS A 50 -2.45 0.91 -4.73
N HIS A 51 -2.36 1.42 -5.95
CA HIS A 51 -3.16 0.97 -7.09
C HIS A 51 -2.62 -0.30 -7.78
N ALA A 52 -1.55 -0.89 -7.26
CA ALA A 52 -0.93 -2.06 -7.88
C ALA A 52 -1.52 -3.38 -7.37
N LYS A 53 -1.73 -4.33 -8.30
CA LYS A 53 -2.18 -5.69 -7.99
C LYS A 53 -1.04 -6.70 -7.79
N ASN A 54 0.21 -6.27 -7.93
CA ASN A 54 1.37 -7.15 -7.73
C ASN A 54 1.38 -7.74 -6.31
N PRO A 55 1.82 -9.00 -6.09
CA PRO A 55 1.89 -9.62 -4.77
C PRO A 55 2.66 -8.82 -3.72
N LEU A 56 3.71 -8.08 -4.12
CA LEU A 56 4.46 -7.21 -3.22
C LEU A 56 3.64 -6.00 -2.74
N TYR A 57 2.74 -5.49 -3.58
CA TYR A 57 2.08 -4.19 -3.42
C TYR A 57 0.62 -4.26 -3.00
N VAL A 58 -0.06 -5.39 -3.24
CA VAL A 58 -1.47 -5.55 -2.89
C VAL A 58 -1.72 -5.25 -1.41
N ASP A 59 -2.80 -4.55 -1.13
CA ASP A 59 -3.20 -4.11 0.21
C ASP A 59 -2.11 -3.35 0.97
N THR A 60 -1.57 -2.29 0.35
CA THR A 60 -0.57 -1.39 0.94
C THR A 60 -0.93 0.08 0.74
N ASN A 61 -0.28 0.95 1.51
CA ASN A 61 -0.34 2.42 1.40
C ASN A 61 -1.78 2.97 1.41
N PHE A 62 -2.57 2.61 2.42
CA PHE A 62 -3.97 3.02 2.54
C PHE A 62 -4.18 4.49 2.93
N CYS A 63 -3.16 5.15 3.46
CA CYS A 63 -3.26 6.54 3.86
C CYS A 63 -3.37 7.47 2.66
N SER A 64 -4.16 8.55 2.80
CA SER A 64 -4.32 9.57 1.76
C SER A 64 -3.26 10.67 1.84
N PHE A 65 -2.88 11.13 3.04
CA PHE A 65 -1.97 12.28 3.21
C PHE A 65 -0.72 11.94 4.03
N MET A 66 -0.88 11.44 5.26
CA MET A 66 0.26 11.11 6.14
C MET A 66 0.39 9.60 6.28
N PRO A 67 1.59 9.01 6.06
CA PRO A 67 1.80 7.55 6.06
C PRO A 67 1.86 6.93 7.47
N ILE A 68 1.47 7.68 8.50
CA ILE A 68 1.64 7.27 9.91
C ILE A 68 0.87 5.99 10.25
N TRP A 69 -0.33 5.83 9.72
CA TRP A 69 -1.13 4.63 9.94
C TRP A 69 -0.58 3.44 9.18
N ASP A 70 -0.13 3.64 7.93
CA ASP A 70 0.53 2.59 7.16
C ASP A 70 1.82 2.13 7.84
N TRP A 71 2.58 3.06 8.41
CA TRP A 71 3.75 2.73 9.20
C TRP A 71 3.38 1.94 10.47
N LEU A 72 2.36 2.39 11.21
CA LEU A 72 1.92 1.77 12.46
C LEU A 72 1.39 0.35 12.23
N PHE A 73 0.57 0.15 11.21
CA PHE A 73 -0.03 -1.14 10.87
C PHE A 73 0.87 -2.02 9.97
N GLY A 74 2.00 -1.49 9.50
CA GLY A 74 2.96 -2.22 8.66
C GLY A 74 2.48 -2.43 7.23
N THR A 75 1.60 -1.55 6.75
CA THR A 75 1.11 -1.51 5.37
C THR A 75 1.87 -0.51 4.49
N LEU A 76 2.83 0.24 5.06
CA LEU A 76 3.67 1.13 4.28
C LEU A 76 4.64 0.33 3.40
N GLN A 77 4.49 0.45 2.10
CA GLN A 77 5.32 -0.21 1.10
C GLN A 77 5.86 0.81 0.11
N PRO A 78 7.18 1.07 0.09
CA PRO A 78 7.78 1.92 -0.92
C PRO A 78 7.79 1.24 -2.29
N TYR A 79 7.77 2.04 -3.34
CA TYR A 79 8.01 1.57 -4.71
C TYR A 79 9.43 1.00 -4.84
N LYS A 80 9.57 -0.08 -5.59
CA LYS A 80 10.84 -0.72 -5.95
C LYS A 80 10.97 -0.77 -7.46
N GLU A 81 12.08 -0.27 -7.98
CA GLU A 81 12.31 -0.19 -9.44
C GLU A 81 12.37 -1.56 -10.11
N GLU A 82 12.80 -2.57 -9.36
CA GLU A 82 12.90 -3.96 -9.82
C GLU A 82 11.52 -4.62 -10.01
N VAL A 83 10.46 -4.05 -9.41
CA VAL A 83 9.11 -4.60 -9.47
C VAL A 83 8.21 -3.62 -10.20
N LYS A 84 8.05 -3.85 -11.51
CA LYS A 84 7.17 -3.03 -12.35
C LYS A 84 5.74 -3.09 -11.84
N ILE A 85 5.12 -1.91 -11.70
CA ILE A 85 3.73 -1.81 -11.26
C ILE A 85 2.78 -2.38 -12.33
N GLU A 86 1.89 -3.26 -11.89
CA GLU A 86 0.74 -3.74 -12.64
C GLU A 86 -0.52 -3.19 -11.97
N TYR A 87 -1.17 -2.25 -12.63
CA TYR A 87 -2.38 -1.62 -12.10
C TYR A 87 -3.59 -2.56 -12.19
N GLY A 88 -4.51 -2.45 -11.25
CA GLY A 88 -5.78 -3.15 -11.26
C GLY A 88 -6.12 -3.82 -9.93
N ILE A 89 -7.06 -4.74 -9.98
CA ILE A 89 -7.51 -5.57 -8.85
C ILE A 89 -7.07 -7.02 -9.08
N THR A 90 -7.08 -7.82 -8.01
CA THR A 90 -6.59 -9.21 -8.04
C THR A 90 -7.50 -10.21 -8.72
N ARG A 91 -8.77 -9.85 -8.94
CA ARG A 91 -9.72 -10.66 -9.71
C ARG A 91 -9.89 -10.15 -11.14
N GLU A 92 -10.37 -11.00 -12.01
CA GLU A 92 -10.87 -10.58 -13.32
C GLU A 92 -12.17 -9.78 -13.17
N LEU A 93 -12.22 -8.64 -13.82
CA LEU A 93 -13.34 -7.70 -13.79
C LEU A 93 -13.98 -7.62 -15.16
N ASP A 94 -15.28 -7.89 -15.26
CA ASP A 94 -16.02 -7.61 -16.47
C ASP A 94 -16.40 -6.12 -16.52
N VAL A 95 -15.54 -5.33 -17.19
CA VAL A 95 -15.74 -3.88 -17.34
C VAL A 95 -16.97 -3.51 -18.18
N THR A 96 -17.56 -4.47 -18.90
CA THR A 96 -18.78 -4.26 -19.71
C THR A 96 -20.05 -4.49 -18.88
N ASN A 97 -19.92 -5.15 -17.75
CA ASN A 97 -21.03 -5.42 -16.84
C ASN A 97 -21.08 -4.38 -15.72
N PHE A 98 -22.05 -3.46 -15.80
CA PHE A 98 -22.24 -2.42 -14.78
C PHE A 98 -22.36 -2.99 -13.36
N SER A 99 -23.07 -4.10 -13.18
CA SER A 99 -23.26 -4.71 -11.86
C SER A 99 -21.96 -5.29 -11.31
N ASP A 100 -21.12 -5.90 -12.15
CA ASP A 100 -19.82 -6.41 -11.72
C ASP A 100 -18.86 -5.27 -11.42
N LEU A 101 -18.88 -4.21 -12.23
CA LEU A 101 -18.01 -3.04 -12.07
C LEU A 101 -18.23 -2.32 -10.72
N TYR A 102 -19.49 -2.13 -10.30
CA TYR A 102 -19.83 -1.34 -9.12
C TYR A 102 -20.16 -2.17 -7.87
N PHE A 103 -20.65 -3.38 -8.04
CA PHE A 103 -21.17 -4.19 -6.93
C PHE A 103 -20.56 -5.58 -6.85
N GLY A 104 -19.63 -5.94 -7.75
CA GLY A 104 -19.06 -7.28 -7.85
C GLY A 104 -18.51 -7.78 -6.52
N GLU A 105 -17.70 -6.97 -5.81
CA GLU A 105 -17.14 -7.35 -4.51
C GLU A 105 -18.22 -7.57 -3.44
N ILE A 106 -19.29 -6.77 -3.46
CA ILE A 106 -20.42 -6.93 -2.53
C ILE A 106 -21.15 -8.23 -2.80
N PHE A 107 -21.37 -8.56 -4.08
CA PHE A 107 -22.03 -9.84 -4.45
C PHE A 107 -21.17 -11.05 -4.12
N LEU A 108 -19.86 -10.97 -4.32
CA LEU A 108 -18.92 -12.03 -3.94
C LEU A 108 -18.97 -12.25 -2.43
N LEU A 109 -18.79 -11.20 -1.63
CA LEU A 109 -18.86 -11.28 -0.17
C LEU A 109 -20.23 -11.82 0.31
N TYR A 110 -21.33 -11.35 -0.28
CA TYR A 110 -22.66 -11.84 0.04
C TYR A 110 -22.78 -13.35 -0.21
N ASN A 111 -22.29 -13.83 -1.36
CA ASN A 111 -22.32 -15.25 -1.69
C ASN A 111 -21.46 -16.08 -0.75
N ASP A 112 -20.27 -15.60 -0.38
CA ASP A 112 -19.38 -16.26 0.58
C ASP A 112 -20.04 -16.39 1.95
N VAL A 113 -20.60 -15.29 2.46
CA VAL A 113 -21.30 -15.28 3.75
C VAL A 113 -22.57 -16.17 3.71
N LYS A 114 -23.32 -16.13 2.62
CA LYS A 114 -24.53 -16.94 2.44
C LYS A 114 -24.22 -18.44 2.47
N ASN A 115 -23.15 -18.83 1.76
CA ASN A 115 -22.77 -20.25 1.59
C ASN A 115 -21.87 -20.78 2.71
N ALA A 116 -21.38 -19.92 3.59
CA ALA A 116 -20.49 -20.31 4.70
C ALA A 116 -21.24 -21.17 5.73
N ASP A 117 -20.56 -22.23 6.19
CA ASP A 117 -21.05 -23.11 7.25
C ASP A 117 -20.90 -22.46 8.63
N GLY A 118 -22.02 -22.31 9.32
CA GLY A 118 -22.08 -21.81 10.69
C GLY A 118 -21.82 -20.31 10.84
N LEU A 119 -22.32 -19.73 11.91
CA LEU A 119 -22.24 -18.30 12.21
C LEU A 119 -20.78 -17.81 12.30
N LYS A 120 -19.89 -18.63 12.88
CA LYS A 120 -18.48 -18.27 13.03
C LYS A 120 -17.79 -18.00 11.69
N ASN A 121 -18.01 -18.83 10.67
CA ASN A 121 -17.40 -18.63 9.36
C ASN A 121 -18.06 -17.47 8.61
N LYS A 122 -19.37 -17.27 8.77
CA LYS A 122 -20.06 -16.08 8.24
C LYS A 122 -19.46 -14.78 8.77
N LEU A 123 -19.21 -14.70 10.07
CA LEU A 123 -18.54 -13.53 10.68
C LEU A 123 -17.09 -13.39 10.20
N ARG A 124 -16.37 -14.49 10.03
CA ARG A 124 -15.00 -14.46 9.52
C ARG A 124 -14.92 -13.89 8.11
N TYR A 125 -15.82 -14.26 7.19
CA TYR A 125 -15.84 -13.66 5.86
C TYR A 125 -16.01 -12.14 5.87
N ILE A 126 -16.70 -11.59 6.88
CA ILE A 126 -16.91 -10.15 7.02
C ILE A 126 -15.66 -9.44 7.60
N PHE A 127 -14.95 -10.09 8.54
CA PHE A 127 -13.90 -9.42 9.33
C PHE A 127 -12.47 -9.85 9.02
N MET A 128 -12.28 -10.96 8.32
CA MET A 128 -10.96 -11.42 7.91
C MET A 128 -10.51 -10.71 6.63
N PRO A 129 -9.20 -10.66 6.35
CA PRO A 129 -8.68 -10.04 5.14
C PRO A 129 -9.27 -10.66 3.86
N PRO A 130 -9.40 -9.88 2.77
CA PRO A 130 -9.74 -10.41 1.46
C PRO A 130 -8.84 -11.60 1.07
N GLY A 131 -9.40 -12.60 0.38
CA GLY A 131 -8.69 -13.85 0.05
C GLY A 131 -8.66 -14.90 1.16
N TRP A 132 -9.18 -14.58 2.35
CA TRP A 132 -9.34 -15.56 3.41
C TRP A 132 -10.51 -16.52 3.13
N THR A 133 -10.28 -17.82 3.38
CA THR A 133 -11.34 -18.83 3.41
C THR A 133 -11.22 -19.71 4.65
N PRO A 134 -12.27 -20.48 5.05
CA PRO A 134 -12.18 -21.40 6.19
C PRO A 134 -11.10 -22.47 6.07
N VAL A 135 -10.66 -22.76 4.85
CA VAL A 135 -9.69 -23.83 4.54
C VAL A 135 -8.33 -23.29 4.09
N SER A 136 -8.24 -22.00 3.74
CA SER A 136 -6.99 -21.43 3.20
C SER A 136 -6.89 -19.95 3.52
N VAL A 137 -5.66 -19.50 3.72
CA VAL A 137 -5.26 -18.07 3.80
C VAL A 137 -4.31 -17.70 2.66
N ALA A 138 -4.07 -18.62 1.71
CA ALA A 138 -3.05 -18.48 0.67
C ALA A 138 -3.24 -17.25 -0.21
N ASP A 139 -4.48 -16.83 -0.44
CA ASP A 139 -4.81 -15.70 -1.31
C ASP A 139 -4.87 -14.37 -0.55
N THR A 140 -4.54 -14.35 0.74
CA THR A 140 -4.46 -13.08 1.49
C THR A 140 -3.19 -12.30 1.12
N ALA A 141 -3.28 -10.97 1.08
CA ALA A 141 -2.18 -10.09 0.72
C ALA A 141 -0.91 -10.33 1.52
N SER A 142 -1.04 -10.68 2.80
CA SER A 142 0.11 -11.00 3.67
C SER A 142 0.86 -12.25 3.24
N VAL A 143 0.14 -13.31 2.87
CA VAL A 143 0.74 -14.57 2.41
C VAL A 143 1.33 -14.40 1.02
N LEU A 144 0.59 -13.80 0.09
CA LEU A 144 1.07 -13.50 -1.26
C LEU A 144 2.39 -12.69 -1.24
N ARG A 145 2.45 -11.68 -0.35
CA ARG A 145 3.66 -10.86 -0.18
C ARG A 145 4.81 -11.67 0.41
N GLN A 146 4.54 -12.51 1.41
CA GLN A 146 5.56 -13.34 2.01
C GLN A 146 6.15 -14.32 1.00
N GLU A 147 5.32 -15.03 0.26
CA GLU A 147 5.77 -15.96 -0.80
C GLU A 147 6.57 -15.23 -1.90
N PHE A 148 6.15 -14.02 -2.27
CA PHE A 148 6.88 -13.21 -3.23
C PHE A 148 8.28 -12.87 -2.71
N LEU A 149 8.40 -12.46 -1.45
CA LEU A 149 9.68 -12.09 -0.82
C LEU A 149 10.58 -13.32 -0.56
N GLU A 150 10.02 -14.48 -0.29
CA GLU A 150 10.79 -15.74 -0.20
C GLU A 150 11.42 -16.14 -1.54
N LYS A 151 10.72 -15.86 -2.65
CA LYS A 151 11.23 -16.08 -4.01
C LYS A 151 12.20 -14.98 -4.48
N ASN A 152 12.17 -13.80 -3.85
CA ASN A 152 12.98 -12.64 -4.20
C ASN A 152 13.59 -12.01 -2.93
N PRO A 153 14.53 -12.71 -2.27
CA PRO A 153 15.04 -12.30 -0.95
C PRO A 153 15.77 -10.94 -0.99
N GLU A 154 16.30 -10.53 -2.14
CA GLU A 154 16.92 -9.23 -2.37
C GLU A 154 15.94 -8.06 -2.18
N LEU A 155 14.64 -8.31 -2.38
CA LEU A 155 13.59 -7.32 -2.21
C LEU A 155 13.05 -7.22 -0.78
N GLY A 156 13.45 -8.14 0.11
CA GLY A 156 12.87 -8.34 1.44
C GLY A 156 13.22 -7.30 2.51
N THR A 157 14.01 -6.26 2.21
CA THR A 157 14.37 -5.25 3.20
C THR A 157 13.26 -4.20 3.31
N THR A 158 12.23 -4.46 4.11
CA THR A 158 11.12 -3.53 4.37
C THR A 158 11.59 -2.38 5.29
N SER A 159 11.08 -1.17 5.07
CA SER A 159 11.30 -0.01 5.97
C SER A 159 11.08 -0.35 7.45
N ARG A 160 10.04 -1.15 7.76
CA ARG A 160 9.73 -1.57 9.12
C ARG A 160 10.83 -2.41 9.76
N THR A 161 11.44 -3.35 9.04
CA THR A 161 12.52 -4.18 9.55
C THR A 161 13.75 -3.33 9.86
N LYS A 162 14.06 -2.35 9.00
CA LYS A 162 15.17 -1.40 9.24
C LYS A 162 14.90 -0.50 10.43
N VAL A 163 13.70 0.05 10.55
CA VAL A 163 13.31 0.90 11.69
C VAL A 163 13.30 0.11 13.00
N LEU A 164 12.72 -1.09 13.00
CA LEU A 164 12.72 -1.94 14.20
C LEU A 164 14.15 -2.40 14.56
N THR A 165 14.99 -2.67 13.59
CA THR A 165 16.41 -3.00 13.83
C THR A 165 17.15 -1.78 14.36
N ALA A 166 16.92 -0.58 13.81
CA ALA A 166 17.49 0.68 14.29
C ALA A 166 17.04 1.00 15.72
N ILE A 167 15.74 0.80 16.04
CA ILE A 167 15.22 0.98 17.40
C ILE A 167 15.85 -0.05 18.37
N LYS A 168 15.97 -1.31 17.98
CA LYS A 168 16.58 -2.38 18.79
C LYS A 168 18.08 -2.19 18.97
N SER A 169 18.79 -1.58 18.00
CA SER A 169 20.22 -1.28 18.09
C SER A 169 20.57 0.01 18.85
N GLY A 170 19.55 0.66 19.47
CA GLY A 170 19.76 1.85 20.31
C GLY A 170 20.11 3.09 19.52
N PHE A 171 19.29 3.42 18.51
CA PHE A 171 19.28 4.71 17.79
C PHE A 171 20.68 5.33 17.57
N LYS A 172 21.60 4.59 16.95
CA LYS A 172 22.80 5.20 16.40
C LYS A 172 22.38 5.92 15.13
N ILE A 173 22.18 7.23 15.24
CA ILE A 173 22.09 8.12 14.07
C ILE A 173 23.49 8.12 13.46
N GLU A 174 23.70 7.37 12.38
CA GLU A 174 24.88 7.63 11.56
C GLU A 174 24.78 9.04 10.99
N PRO A 175 25.82 9.87 11.13
CA PRO A 175 25.80 11.20 10.55
C PRO A 175 25.58 11.09 9.04
N LEU A 176 24.70 11.93 8.50
CA LEU A 176 24.50 12.10 7.07
C LEU A 176 25.86 12.20 6.39
N GLN A 177 26.14 11.29 5.46
CA GLN A 177 27.35 11.34 4.65
C GLN A 177 27.41 12.70 3.94
N PRO A 178 28.55 13.40 3.94
CA PRO A 178 28.66 14.77 3.42
C PRO A 178 28.40 14.92 1.92
N ASN A 179 28.08 13.84 1.20
CA ASN A 179 27.94 13.79 -0.26
C ASN A 179 26.47 13.78 -0.74
N GLY A 180 25.52 14.08 0.12
CA GLY A 180 24.12 14.21 -0.32
C GLY A 180 23.46 12.92 -0.80
N ALA A 181 24.06 11.75 -0.56
CA ALA A 181 23.45 10.48 -0.87
C ALA A 181 22.20 10.30 -0.01
N SER A 182 21.05 10.23 -0.65
CA SER A 182 19.76 9.90 -0.05
C SER A 182 19.84 8.51 0.58
N ILE A 183 19.10 8.28 1.67
CA ILE A 183 18.91 6.92 2.20
C ILE A 183 18.37 5.96 1.12
N TYR A 184 17.85 6.47 0.01
CA TYR A 184 17.48 5.71 -1.18
C TYR A 184 18.67 5.35 -2.09
N ASP A 185 19.79 6.07 -2.02
CA ASP A 185 20.99 5.76 -2.82
C ASP A 185 21.70 4.49 -2.34
N SER A 186 21.50 4.11 -1.08
CA SER A 186 21.94 2.81 -0.56
C SER A 186 21.12 1.62 -1.12
N TYR A 187 20.02 1.89 -1.82
CA TYR A 187 19.23 0.89 -2.53
C TYR A 187 19.59 0.76 -4.01
N ALA A 188 20.23 1.77 -4.58
CA ALA A 188 20.68 1.80 -5.98
C ALA A 188 22.11 1.27 -6.20
N GLY A 189 22.87 1.04 -5.14
CA GLY A 189 24.29 0.67 -5.17
C GLY A 189 24.62 -0.79 -5.45
N GLY A 190 23.72 -1.55 -6.04
CA GLY A 190 23.88 -2.98 -6.33
C GLY A 190 23.99 -3.33 -7.81
N MET A 191 24.54 -2.44 -8.69
CA MET A 191 24.87 -2.84 -10.04
C MET A 191 26.32 -2.42 -10.38
N LYS A 192 27.21 -3.35 -10.28
CA LYS A 192 28.33 -3.54 -11.20
C LYS A 192 28.35 -4.98 -11.64
#